data_5f172258688bcac4276deabdf8062558
#
_entry.id   5f172258688bcac4276deabdf8062558
#
_cell.length_a   1.000
_cell.length_b   1.000
_cell.length_c   1.000
_cell.angle_alpha   90.00
_cell.angle_beta   90.00
_cell.angle_gamma   90.00
#
_symmetry.space_group_name_H-M   'P 1'
#
loop_
_entity.id
_entity.type
_entity.pdbx_description
1 polymer ?
#
loop_
_entity_poly.entity_id
_entity_poly.type
_entity_poly.pdbx_seq_one_letter_code
_entity_poly.pdbx_strand_id
1 'polypeptide(L)'
;MKLNTRLALVVTSILIITSFVTSTQAILSMRHEKLVTVNSVLNNIVTQLNISKEDDISLALYLAGNSPIPITLAYITDNSEITYLLENSNSDLKIPGKAEFLKGTVKPIHIEDSYQRFFPINDSEYLSFYISIKDINNEINRSLRSILLFDLLAVFLSSLIVFLVFRRDSKLNSSAKAMQEFIGDASHELKTPLTVIRGYSEILSSSPEQSEQYAKRINQESLRMNKIIDQLLKLAALDEGHREQPISIDVAEYLKSHIEDLLVLQPHREITFISKPLTIKAPYDLLDNLLGNVITNARVHSPADAPIQFTIDGKKVIIEDGGPGLKEIPDKPFKRFDNSRSRETGGSGLGMSLIQKSAKELGAKLTFGKSELGGLKLEIQFK
;
A
#
# COMPACT_ATOMS: atom_id res chain seq x y z
N MET A 1 5.57 -4.91 15.64
CA MET A 1 6.19 -4.51 14.36
C MET A 1 7.25 -5.54 14.02
N LYS A 2 7.15 -6.22 12.85
CA LYS A 2 8.09 -7.28 12.46
C LYS A 2 9.49 -6.72 12.21
N LEU A 3 10.50 -7.58 12.27
CA LEU A 3 11.90 -7.23 12.06
C LEU A 3 12.12 -6.47 10.75
N ASN A 4 11.47 -6.92 9.66
CA ASN A 4 11.59 -6.30 8.33
C ASN A 4 11.08 -4.85 8.27
N THR A 5 9.96 -4.55 8.96
CA THR A 5 9.41 -3.18 9.02
C THR A 5 10.30 -2.27 9.89
N ARG A 6 10.87 -2.79 10.97
CA ARG A 6 11.84 -2.06 11.79
C ARG A 6 13.11 -1.78 11.01
N LEU A 7 13.62 -2.80 10.29
CA LEU A 7 14.81 -2.66 9.47
C LEU A 7 14.60 -1.64 8.34
N ALA A 8 13.47 -1.70 7.65
CA ALA A 8 13.13 -0.72 6.61
C ALA A 8 13.08 0.71 7.14
N LEU A 9 12.45 0.93 8.30
CA LEU A 9 12.40 2.25 8.94
C LEU A 9 13.79 2.74 9.36
N VAL A 10 14.63 1.88 9.92
CA VAL A 10 16.01 2.25 10.31
C VAL A 10 16.83 2.61 9.09
N VAL A 11 16.80 1.78 8.03
CA VAL A 11 17.57 2.04 6.81
C VAL A 11 17.12 3.33 6.13
N THR A 12 15.80 3.58 6.02
CA THR A 12 15.30 4.83 5.42
C THR A 12 15.64 6.06 6.27
N SER A 13 15.59 5.94 7.61
CA SER A 13 16.01 7.04 8.49
C SER A 13 17.50 7.36 8.34
N ILE A 14 18.35 6.34 8.23
CA ILE A 14 19.78 6.53 7.98
C ILE A 14 20.02 7.20 6.63
N LEU A 15 19.31 6.77 5.57
CA LEU A 15 19.43 7.38 4.23
C LEU A 15 19.02 8.85 4.22
N ILE A 16 17.94 9.20 4.90
CA ILE A 16 17.48 10.59 5.02
C ILE A 16 18.51 11.45 5.78
N ILE A 17 19.02 10.96 6.90
CA ILE A 17 20.03 11.67 7.70
C ILE A 17 21.32 11.86 6.90
N THR A 18 21.81 10.82 6.23
CA THR A 18 23.03 10.91 5.41
C THR A 18 22.85 11.87 4.24
N SER A 19 21.70 11.85 3.55
CA SER A 19 21.38 12.80 2.48
C SER A 19 21.41 14.24 3.00
N PHE A 20 20.74 14.50 4.11
CA PHE A 20 20.72 15.85 4.72
C PHE A 20 22.11 16.35 5.13
N VAL A 21 22.93 15.47 5.74
CA VAL A 21 24.30 15.83 6.16
C VAL A 21 25.19 16.12 4.94
N THR A 22 25.14 15.28 3.92
CA THR A 22 25.94 15.46 2.70
C THR A 22 25.51 16.70 1.93
N SER A 23 24.22 16.98 1.84
CA SER A 23 23.70 18.20 1.20
C SER A 23 24.13 19.47 1.94
N THR A 24 24.06 19.47 3.27
CA THR A 24 24.52 20.60 4.09
C THR A 24 26.02 20.83 3.92
N GLN A 25 26.81 19.77 3.93
CA GLN A 25 28.26 19.87 3.73
C GLN A 25 28.61 20.38 2.33
N ALA A 26 27.91 19.91 1.29
CA ALA A 26 28.08 20.39 -0.09
C ALA A 26 27.80 21.89 -0.21
N ILE A 27 26.75 22.39 0.44
CA ILE A 27 26.41 23.83 0.44
C ILE A 27 27.49 24.66 1.09
N LEU A 28 27.97 24.20 2.27
CA LEU A 28 29.03 24.95 2.98
C LEU A 28 30.34 24.97 2.19
N SER A 29 30.73 23.86 1.56
CA SER A 29 31.91 23.77 0.73
C SER A 29 31.79 24.62 -0.53
N MET A 30 30.67 24.65 -1.23
CA MET A 30 30.43 25.51 -2.39
C MET A 30 30.54 26.98 -2.05
N ARG A 31 29.96 27.37 -0.91
CA ARG A 31 30.07 28.78 -0.47
C ARG A 31 31.52 29.14 -0.16
N HIS A 32 32.26 28.30 0.54
CA HIS A 32 33.67 28.53 0.85
C HIS A 32 34.53 28.61 -0.42
N GLU A 33 34.36 27.68 -1.35
CA GLU A 33 35.09 27.61 -2.61
C GLU A 33 34.85 28.85 -3.47
N LYS A 34 33.61 29.34 -3.57
CA LYS A 34 33.28 30.57 -4.32
C LYS A 34 33.97 31.80 -3.73
N LEU A 35 33.98 31.92 -2.39
CA LEU A 35 34.66 33.03 -1.73
C LEU A 35 36.19 32.99 -1.94
N VAL A 36 36.78 31.81 -1.89
CA VAL A 36 38.22 31.63 -2.19
C VAL A 36 38.50 31.97 -3.65
N THR A 37 37.66 31.55 -4.58
CA THR A 37 37.80 31.85 -6.00
C THR A 37 37.68 33.37 -6.27
N VAL A 38 36.69 34.05 -5.67
CA VAL A 38 36.54 35.50 -5.80
C VAL A 38 37.83 36.22 -5.37
N ASN A 39 38.34 35.89 -4.20
CA ASN A 39 39.55 36.48 -3.68
C ASN A 39 40.78 36.21 -4.57
N SER A 40 40.92 34.98 -5.07
CA SER A 40 42.05 34.59 -5.92
C SER A 40 42.00 35.28 -7.29
N VAL A 41 40.81 35.39 -7.90
CA VAL A 41 40.61 36.07 -9.19
C VAL A 41 40.97 37.55 -9.07
N LEU A 42 40.40 38.25 -8.07
CA LEU A 42 40.67 39.68 -7.88
C LEU A 42 42.15 39.95 -7.58
N ASN A 43 42.79 39.10 -6.77
CA ASN A 43 44.23 39.24 -6.51
C ASN A 43 45.09 38.95 -7.74
N ASN A 44 44.75 37.94 -8.53
CA ASN A 44 45.49 37.60 -9.73
C ASN A 44 45.47 38.73 -10.78
N ILE A 45 44.29 39.30 -11.01
CA ILE A 45 44.16 40.46 -11.94
C ILE A 45 45.07 41.59 -11.53
N VAL A 46 45.02 42.00 -10.25
CA VAL A 46 45.86 43.12 -9.77
C VAL A 46 47.35 42.76 -9.82
N THR A 47 47.72 41.49 -9.57
CA THR A 47 49.11 41.03 -9.66
C THR A 47 49.61 41.08 -11.11
N GLN A 48 48.81 40.70 -12.09
CA GLN A 48 49.16 40.79 -13.51
C GLN A 48 49.32 42.25 -13.98
N LEU A 49 48.43 43.14 -13.55
CA LEU A 49 48.55 44.56 -13.82
C LEU A 49 49.81 45.16 -13.23
N ASN A 50 50.21 44.80 -12.02
CA ASN A 50 51.44 45.25 -11.40
C ASN A 50 52.73 44.85 -12.14
N ILE A 51 52.66 43.71 -12.88
CA ILE A 51 53.82 43.17 -13.62
C ILE A 51 53.92 43.81 -15.02
N SER A 52 52.80 44.16 -15.65
CA SER A 52 52.76 44.74 -16.97
C SER A 52 52.94 46.26 -16.85
N LYS A 53 53.93 46.78 -17.39
CA LYS A 53 54.24 48.28 -17.39
C LYS A 53 53.57 49.03 -18.55
N GLU A 54 52.69 48.42 -19.31
CA GLU A 54 52.03 48.95 -20.49
C GLU A 54 50.50 48.99 -20.31
N ASP A 55 49.86 50.01 -20.88
CA ASP A 55 48.43 50.32 -21.00
C ASP A 55 47.50 49.52 -20.04
N ASP A 56 47.48 49.90 -18.76
CA ASP A 56 46.81 49.19 -17.66
C ASP A 56 45.32 49.02 -17.88
N ILE A 57 44.66 49.89 -18.67
CA ILE A 57 43.20 49.83 -18.92
C ILE A 57 42.86 48.74 -19.92
N SER A 58 43.62 48.60 -21.01
CA SER A 58 43.39 47.59 -22.04
C SER A 58 43.60 46.19 -21.49
N LEU A 59 44.66 46.00 -20.69
CA LEU A 59 44.93 44.73 -20.00
C LEU A 59 43.89 44.46 -18.93
N ALA A 60 43.44 45.43 -18.15
CA ALA A 60 42.39 45.28 -17.15
C ALA A 60 41.06 44.85 -17.77
N LEU A 61 40.67 45.45 -18.92
CA LEU A 61 39.51 45.07 -19.68
C LEU A 61 39.59 43.63 -20.18
N TYR A 62 40.74 43.22 -20.73
CA TYR A 62 40.97 41.87 -21.20
C TYR A 62 40.87 40.84 -20.04
N LEU A 63 41.50 41.11 -18.90
CA LEU A 63 41.51 40.24 -17.73
C LEU A 63 40.13 40.14 -17.09
N ALA A 64 39.39 41.24 -16.95
CA ALA A 64 38.05 41.27 -16.43
C ALA A 64 37.04 40.55 -17.37
N GLY A 65 37.17 40.78 -18.68
CA GLY A 65 36.30 40.18 -19.70
C GLY A 65 36.46 38.65 -19.85
N ASN A 66 37.69 38.15 -19.60
CA ASN A 66 37.99 36.70 -19.65
C ASN A 66 37.97 36.02 -18.27
N SER A 67 37.45 36.68 -17.26
CA SER A 67 37.34 36.12 -15.91
C SER A 67 36.29 34.99 -15.87
N PRO A 68 36.55 33.92 -15.10
CA PRO A 68 35.56 32.84 -14.86
C PRO A 68 34.35 33.32 -14.04
N ILE A 69 34.44 34.50 -13.43
CA ILE A 69 33.37 35.12 -12.65
C ILE A 69 33.05 36.49 -13.27
N PRO A 70 31.77 36.89 -13.38
CA PRO A 70 31.41 38.20 -13.90
C PRO A 70 32.05 39.32 -13.07
N ILE A 71 32.92 40.12 -13.69
CA ILE A 71 33.58 41.26 -13.07
C ILE A 71 33.11 42.53 -13.77
N THR A 72 32.68 43.49 -12.98
CA THR A 72 32.48 44.86 -13.45
C THR A 72 33.77 45.63 -13.22
N LEU A 73 34.25 46.29 -14.24
CA LEU A 73 35.42 47.17 -14.20
C LEU A 73 34.98 48.61 -14.30
N ALA A 74 35.38 49.44 -13.36
CA ALA A 74 35.11 50.87 -13.35
C ALA A 74 36.38 51.65 -13.12
N TYR A 75 36.41 52.79 -13.73
CA TYR A 75 37.44 53.82 -13.54
C TYR A 75 36.92 54.89 -12.55
N ILE A 76 37.70 55.21 -11.55
CA ILE A 76 37.34 56.14 -10.48
C ILE A 76 38.35 57.30 -10.45
N THR A 77 37.85 58.53 -10.52
CA THR A 77 38.61 59.70 -10.40
C THR A 77 38.62 60.30 -8.98
N ASP A 78 39.51 61.20 -8.66
CA ASP A 78 39.63 61.88 -7.34
C ASP A 78 38.33 62.61 -6.92
N ASN A 79 37.53 63.03 -7.87
CA ASN A 79 36.23 63.67 -7.64
C ASN A 79 35.13 62.66 -7.38
N SER A 80 35.44 61.35 -7.20
CA SER A 80 34.48 60.25 -7.01
C SER A 80 33.54 60.06 -8.21
N GLU A 81 33.94 60.49 -9.39
CA GLU A 81 33.24 60.16 -10.64
C GLU A 81 33.55 58.70 -11.02
N ILE A 82 32.52 57.95 -11.31
CA ILE A 82 32.58 56.49 -11.70
C ILE A 82 32.29 56.40 -13.18
N THR A 83 33.25 55.90 -13.95
CA THR A 83 33.06 55.55 -15.36
C THR A 83 33.15 54.03 -15.51
N TYR A 84 32.05 53.38 -15.87
CA TYR A 84 32.05 51.94 -16.13
C TYR A 84 32.73 51.62 -17.46
N LEU A 85 33.78 50.81 -17.42
CA LEU A 85 34.53 50.34 -18.58
C LEU A 85 34.02 48.99 -19.07
N LEU A 86 33.59 48.14 -18.13
CA LEU A 86 32.97 46.84 -18.39
C LEU A 86 31.90 46.61 -17.33
N GLU A 87 30.66 46.51 -17.74
CA GLU A 87 29.53 46.30 -16.86
C GLU A 87 28.98 44.89 -17.02
N ASN A 88 29.27 44.01 -16.06
CA ASN A 88 28.84 42.62 -16.05
C ASN A 88 27.85 42.28 -14.92
N SER A 89 27.44 43.27 -14.11
CA SER A 89 26.47 43.09 -13.03
C SER A 89 25.51 44.28 -12.93
N ASN A 90 24.28 44.02 -12.50
CA ASN A 90 23.19 44.99 -12.33
C ASN A 90 23.23 45.76 -11.00
N SER A 91 24.37 45.90 -10.37
CA SER A 91 24.47 46.55 -9.07
C SER A 91 25.37 47.77 -9.11
N ASP A 92 24.94 48.86 -8.48
CA ASP A 92 25.69 50.09 -8.40
C ASP A 92 26.97 49.93 -7.58
N LEU A 93 28.10 50.37 -8.15
CA LEU A 93 29.36 50.38 -7.45
C LEU A 93 29.31 51.48 -6.37
N LYS A 94 29.63 51.12 -5.14
CA LYS A 94 29.76 52.09 -4.04
C LYS A 94 31.22 52.33 -3.73
N ILE A 95 31.61 53.61 -3.67
CA ILE A 95 32.94 54.01 -3.28
C ILE A 95 33.02 53.96 -1.75
N PRO A 96 33.96 53.21 -1.18
CA PRO A 96 34.11 53.12 0.28
C PRO A 96 34.78 54.39 0.83
N GLY A 97 34.70 54.56 2.14
CA GLY A 97 35.49 55.65 2.83
C GLY A 97 36.98 55.42 2.68
N LYS A 98 37.76 56.51 2.82
CA LYS A 98 39.20 56.52 2.58
C LYS A 98 39.98 55.35 3.26
N ALA A 99 39.66 55.04 4.48
CA ALA A 99 40.32 53.94 5.21
C ALA A 99 40.07 52.56 4.63
N GLU A 100 38.84 52.27 4.14
CA GLU A 100 38.46 51.00 3.50
C GLU A 100 39.00 50.94 2.07
N PHE A 101 39.03 52.08 1.39
CA PHE A 101 39.62 52.20 0.07
C PHE A 101 41.10 51.77 0.07
N LEU A 102 41.88 52.30 1.00
CA LEU A 102 43.30 51.94 1.17
C LEU A 102 43.49 50.42 1.47
N LYS A 103 42.59 49.83 2.22
CA LYS A 103 42.60 48.35 2.41
C LYS A 103 42.33 47.63 1.09
N GLY A 104 41.43 48.15 0.27
CA GLY A 104 41.06 47.59 -1.04
C GLY A 104 42.18 47.62 -2.06
N THR A 105 43.20 48.46 -1.90
CA THR A 105 44.42 48.46 -2.75
C THR A 105 45.39 47.36 -2.37
N VAL A 106 45.30 46.79 -1.16
CA VAL A 106 46.19 45.72 -0.67
C VAL A 106 45.55 44.33 -0.83
N LYS A 107 44.25 44.21 -0.55
CA LYS A 107 43.50 42.93 -0.63
C LYS A 107 42.05 43.21 -1.00
N PRO A 108 41.32 42.21 -1.57
CA PRO A 108 39.89 42.36 -1.78
C PRO A 108 39.15 42.69 -0.48
N ILE A 109 38.26 43.68 -0.55
CA ILE A 109 37.40 44.09 0.56
C ILE A 109 35.95 43.80 0.26
N HIS A 110 35.16 43.56 1.29
CA HIS A 110 33.72 43.36 1.20
C HIS A 110 33.03 44.71 1.54
N ILE A 111 32.26 45.22 0.60
CA ILE A 111 31.48 46.45 0.76
C ILE A 111 30.04 46.13 0.43
N GLU A 112 29.16 46.21 1.43
CA GLU A 112 27.73 45.86 1.29
C GLU A 112 27.50 44.53 0.55
N ASP A 113 27.02 44.58 -0.71
CA ASP A 113 26.69 43.43 -1.53
C ASP A 113 27.77 43.08 -2.56
N SER A 114 29.02 43.43 -2.32
CA SER A 114 30.10 43.23 -3.29
C SER A 114 31.47 42.96 -2.68
N TYR A 115 32.31 42.30 -3.47
CA TYR A 115 33.75 42.22 -3.26
C TYR A 115 34.41 43.14 -4.23
N GLN A 116 35.30 44.06 -3.73
CA GLN A 116 35.98 45.06 -4.52
C GLN A 116 37.48 44.99 -4.30
N ARG A 117 38.23 45.25 -5.36
CA ARG A 117 39.68 45.40 -5.37
C ARG A 117 40.05 46.64 -6.18
N PHE A 118 40.90 47.48 -5.65
CA PHE A 118 41.36 48.73 -6.31
C PHE A 118 42.79 48.61 -6.81
N PHE A 119 43.03 49.15 -7.98
CA PHE A 119 44.33 49.21 -8.57
C PHE A 119 44.65 50.73 -8.89
N PRO A 120 45.66 51.30 -8.29
CA PRO A 120 46.04 52.72 -8.57
C PRO A 120 46.68 52.83 -9.95
N ILE A 121 46.19 53.74 -10.78
CA ILE A 121 46.83 54.16 -12.05
C ILE A 121 47.79 55.23 -11.79
N ASN A 122 47.39 56.28 -11.00
CA ASN A 122 48.17 57.34 -10.55
C ASN A 122 47.69 57.86 -9.17
N ASP A 123 48.20 59.01 -8.67
CA ASP A 123 47.85 59.53 -7.34
C ASP A 123 46.34 59.84 -7.17
N SER A 124 45.61 60.04 -8.26
CA SER A 124 44.24 60.55 -8.27
C SER A 124 43.23 59.59 -8.98
N GLU A 125 43.71 58.52 -9.60
CA GLU A 125 42.89 57.64 -10.46
C GLU A 125 43.11 56.18 -10.15
N TYR A 126 42.00 55.44 -10.14
CA TYR A 126 41.98 54.05 -9.76
C TYR A 126 41.10 53.22 -10.68
N LEU A 127 41.46 51.95 -10.92
CA LEU A 127 40.59 50.94 -11.44
C LEU A 127 39.96 50.18 -10.30
N SER A 128 38.65 49.99 -10.36
CA SER A 128 37.88 49.17 -9.43
C SER A 128 37.40 47.91 -10.10
N PHE A 129 37.82 46.79 -9.60
CA PHE A 129 37.30 45.44 -9.94
C PHE A 129 36.25 45.05 -8.93
N TYR A 130 35.04 44.85 -9.41
CA TYR A 130 33.86 44.66 -8.60
C TYR A 130 33.16 43.35 -8.95
N ILE A 131 32.81 42.54 -7.96
CA ILE A 131 32.06 41.30 -8.09
C ILE A 131 30.85 41.38 -7.17
N SER A 132 29.64 41.24 -7.75
CA SER A 132 28.38 41.27 -6.99
C SER A 132 28.18 40.00 -6.19
N ILE A 133 27.87 40.12 -4.90
CA ILE A 133 27.46 38.97 -4.04
C ILE A 133 26.11 38.42 -4.49
N LYS A 134 25.24 39.26 -5.04
CA LYS A 134 23.94 38.86 -5.55
C LYS A 134 24.08 37.81 -6.67
N ASP A 135 25.05 38.01 -7.57
CA ASP A 135 25.29 37.05 -8.67
C ASP A 135 25.86 35.73 -8.13
N ILE A 136 26.76 35.80 -7.16
CA ILE A 136 27.29 34.63 -6.45
C ILE A 136 26.17 33.88 -5.72
N ASN A 137 25.33 34.61 -4.99
CA ASN A 137 24.20 34.00 -4.26
C ASN A 137 23.14 33.42 -5.19
N ASN A 138 22.89 34.01 -6.35
CA ASN A 138 21.96 33.47 -7.35
C ASN A 138 22.44 32.12 -7.89
N GLU A 139 23.73 31.95 -8.12
CA GLU A 139 24.32 30.69 -8.56
C GLU A 139 24.23 29.61 -7.46
N ILE A 140 24.56 30.00 -6.22
CA ILE A 140 24.40 29.11 -5.04
C ILE A 140 22.93 28.72 -4.85
N ASN A 141 21.99 29.65 -4.94
CA ASN A 141 20.56 29.40 -4.79
C ASN A 141 20.01 28.46 -5.89
N ARG A 142 20.54 28.55 -7.11
CA ARG A 142 20.17 27.61 -8.20
C ARG A 142 20.63 26.19 -7.87
N SER A 143 21.84 26.02 -7.38
CA SER A 143 22.39 24.74 -6.95
C SER A 143 21.63 24.20 -5.74
N LEU A 144 21.28 25.04 -4.76
CA LEU A 144 20.45 24.69 -3.61
C LEU A 144 19.10 24.11 -4.00
N ARG A 145 18.41 24.73 -4.97
CA ARG A 145 17.11 24.24 -5.45
C ARG A 145 17.20 22.82 -6.02
N SER A 146 18.25 22.54 -6.80
CA SER A 146 18.45 21.18 -7.34
C SER A 146 18.73 20.16 -6.25
N ILE A 147 19.57 20.48 -5.26
CA ILE A 147 19.86 19.61 -4.11
C ILE A 147 18.58 19.31 -3.33
N LEU A 148 17.78 20.34 -3.01
CA LEU A 148 16.51 20.16 -2.29
C LEU A 148 15.51 19.29 -3.07
N LEU A 149 15.45 19.41 -4.39
CA LEU A 149 14.60 18.55 -5.22
C LEU A 149 15.04 17.08 -5.17
N PHE A 150 16.34 16.81 -5.20
CA PHE A 150 16.88 15.45 -5.07
C PHE A 150 16.62 14.89 -3.68
N ASP A 151 16.76 15.66 -2.61
CA ASP A 151 16.46 15.23 -1.24
C ASP A 151 14.97 14.90 -1.07
N LEU A 152 14.07 15.75 -1.59
CA LEU A 152 12.63 15.49 -1.58
C LEU A 152 12.26 14.20 -2.34
N LEU A 153 12.89 13.98 -3.49
CA LEU A 153 12.68 12.75 -4.26
C LEU A 153 13.17 11.52 -3.49
N ALA A 154 14.32 11.59 -2.84
CA ALA A 154 14.87 10.53 -2.03
C ALA A 154 13.96 10.18 -0.83
N VAL A 155 13.41 11.19 -0.14
CA VAL A 155 12.42 11.01 0.94
C VAL A 155 11.14 10.38 0.42
N PHE A 156 10.64 10.82 -0.72
CA PHE A 156 9.44 10.24 -1.34
C PHE A 156 9.64 8.75 -1.70
N LEU A 157 10.73 8.42 -2.38
CA LEU A 157 11.03 7.04 -2.77
C LEU A 157 11.22 6.13 -1.55
N SER A 158 11.94 6.61 -0.53
CA SER A 158 12.12 5.84 0.71
C SER A 158 10.81 5.60 1.44
N SER A 159 9.94 6.60 1.52
CA SER A 159 8.60 6.47 2.10
C SER A 159 7.73 5.47 1.33
N LEU A 160 7.80 5.49 -0.01
CA LEU A 160 7.08 4.54 -0.87
C LEU A 160 7.54 3.10 -0.62
N ILE A 161 8.86 2.87 -0.51
CA ILE A 161 9.42 1.54 -0.19
C ILE A 161 8.90 1.04 1.16
N VAL A 162 8.94 1.88 2.20
CA VAL A 162 8.41 1.51 3.54
C VAL A 162 6.93 1.17 3.44
N PHE A 163 6.13 1.97 2.74
CA PHE A 163 4.71 1.71 2.54
C PHE A 163 4.44 0.36 1.85
N LEU A 164 5.19 0.04 0.79
CA LEU A 164 5.04 -1.23 0.05
C LEU A 164 5.42 -2.43 0.92
N VAL A 165 6.52 -2.34 1.67
CA VAL A 165 6.95 -3.39 2.62
C VAL A 165 5.90 -3.59 3.71
N PHE A 166 5.38 -2.51 4.31
CA PHE A 166 4.34 -2.58 5.33
C PHE A 166 3.06 -3.21 4.81
N ARG A 167 2.62 -2.83 3.60
CA ARG A 167 1.44 -3.40 2.95
C ARG A 167 1.59 -4.90 2.69
N ARG A 168 2.78 -5.35 2.29
CA ARG A 168 3.09 -6.77 2.07
C ARG A 168 3.09 -7.56 3.38
N ASP A 169 3.72 -7.05 4.42
CA ASP A 169 3.80 -7.69 5.73
C ASP A 169 2.42 -7.82 6.40
N SER A 170 1.54 -6.83 6.25
CA SER A 170 0.20 -6.88 6.80
C SER A 170 -0.66 -7.97 6.13
N LYS A 171 -0.55 -8.15 4.80
CA LYS A 171 -1.23 -9.24 4.06
C LYS A 171 -0.74 -10.62 4.51
N LEU A 172 0.58 -10.83 4.60
CA LEU A 172 1.16 -12.11 5.03
C LEU A 172 0.75 -12.45 6.46
N ASN A 173 0.67 -11.46 7.35
CA ASN A 173 0.24 -11.67 8.74
C ASN A 173 -1.23 -12.04 8.86
N SER A 174 -2.11 -11.37 8.09
CA SER A 174 -3.53 -11.70 8.08
C SER A 174 -3.78 -13.11 7.56
N SER A 175 -3.06 -13.53 6.51
CA SER A 175 -3.15 -14.88 5.95
C SER A 175 -2.63 -15.94 6.92
N ALA A 176 -1.46 -15.71 7.55
CA ALA A 176 -0.90 -16.63 8.54
C ALA A 176 -1.81 -16.77 9.78
N LYS A 177 -2.38 -15.67 10.26
CA LYS A 177 -3.34 -15.69 11.39
C LYS A 177 -4.62 -16.45 11.02
N ALA A 178 -5.18 -16.18 9.83
CA ALA A 178 -6.35 -16.89 9.33
C ALA A 178 -6.09 -18.38 9.18
N MET A 179 -4.87 -18.78 8.76
CA MET A 179 -4.48 -20.18 8.66
C MET A 179 -4.32 -20.84 10.04
N GLN A 180 -3.76 -20.15 11.04
CA GLN A 180 -3.68 -20.66 12.42
C GLN A 180 -5.07 -20.85 13.04
N GLU A 181 -5.97 -19.89 12.88
CA GLU A 181 -7.37 -19.98 13.30
C GLU A 181 -8.05 -21.17 12.61
N PHE A 182 -7.86 -21.32 11.30
CA PHE A 182 -8.40 -22.43 10.52
C PHE A 182 -7.94 -23.82 11.03
N ILE A 183 -6.64 -24.00 11.28
CA ILE A 183 -6.08 -25.25 11.81
C ILE A 183 -6.62 -25.53 13.23
N GLY A 184 -6.69 -24.50 14.07
CA GLY A 184 -7.21 -24.63 15.43
C GLY A 184 -8.66 -25.09 15.44
N ASP A 185 -9.51 -24.43 14.67
CA ASP A 185 -10.93 -24.70 14.58
C ASP A 185 -11.19 -26.08 13.94
N ALA A 186 -10.47 -26.45 12.87
CA ALA A 186 -10.52 -27.77 12.25
C ALA A 186 -10.18 -28.88 13.25
N SER A 187 -9.14 -28.67 14.06
CA SER A 187 -8.71 -29.63 15.08
C SER A 187 -9.78 -29.84 16.14
N HIS A 188 -10.49 -28.80 16.56
CA HIS A 188 -11.59 -28.88 17.52
C HIS A 188 -12.80 -29.63 16.94
N GLU A 189 -13.18 -29.35 15.71
CA GLU A 189 -14.31 -29.97 15.04
C GLU A 189 -14.06 -31.46 14.71
N LEU A 190 -12.82 -31.85 14.45
CA LEU A 190 -12.45 -33.25 14.25
C LEU A 190 -12.28 -34.02 15.57
N LYS A 191 -11.85 -33.37 16.66
CA LYS A 191 -11.65 -34.02 17.96
C LYS A 191 -12.96 -34.53 18.55
N THR A 192 -14.07 -33.81 18.37
CA THR A 192 -15.36 -34.15 18.94
C THR A 192 -15.89 -35.51 18.39
N PRO A 193 -16.08 -35.71 17.06
CA PRO A 193 -16.52 -37.00 16.52
C PRO A 193 -15.52 -38.12 16.83
N LEU A 194 -14.21 -37.84 16.80
CA LEU A 194 -13.19 -38.82 17.15
C LEU A 194 -13.34 -39.32 18.59
N THR A 195 -13.63 -38.42 19.54
CA THR A 195 -13.88 -38.79 20.94
C THR A 195 -15.14 -39.68 21.08
N VAL A 196 -16.19 -39.35 20.30
CA VAL A 196 -17.42 -40.16 20.27
C VAL A 196 -17.16 -41.55 19.68
N ILE A 197 -16.45 -41.63 18.54
CA ILE A 197 -16.04 -42.88 17.92
C ILE A 197 -15.26 -43.73 18.90
N ARG A 198 -14.26 -43.17 19.57
CA ARG A 198 -13.43 -43.85 20.55
C ARG A 198 -14.26 -44.35 21.73
N GLY A 199 -15.14 -43.52 22.30
CA GLY A 199 -16.01 -43.94 23.41
C GLY A 199 -16.92 -45.08 23.05
N TYR A 200 -17.59 -45.06 21.88
CA TYR A 200 -18.41 -46.16 21.44
C TYR A 200 -17.60 -47.43 21.09
N SER A 201 -16.39 -47.29 20.58
CA SER A 201 -15.48 -48.43 20.34
C SER A 201 -15.06 -49.10 21.63
N GLU A 202 -14.80 -48.35 22.70
CA GLU A 202 -14.47 -48.89 24.03
C GLU A 202 -15.67 -49.61 24.65
N ILE A 203 -16.90 -49.09 24.53
CA ILE A 203 -18.12 -49.71 25.01
C ILE A 203 -18.45 -50.99 24.20
N LEU A 204 -18.27 -50.93 22.87
CA LEU A 204 -18.48 -52.08 21.99
C LEU A 204 -17.65 -53.31 22.40
N SER A 205 -16.40 -53.04 22.85
CA SER A 205 -15.50 -54.08 23.35
C SER A 205 -15.93 -54.68 24.67
N SER A 206 -16.73 -53.94 25.49
CA SER A 206 -17.12 -54.31 26.84
C SER A 206 -18.54 -54.89 26.95
N SER A 207 -19.44 -54.56 26.01
CA SER A 207 -20.87 -54.88 26.05
C SER A 207 -21.41 -55.25 24.66
N PRO A 208 -21.31 -56.52 24.26
CA PRO A 208 -21.68 -56.98 22.91
C PRO A 208 -23.20 -56.91 22.59
N GLU A 209 -24.05 -56.83 23.60
CA GLU A 209 -25.52 -56.90 23.44
C GLU A 209 -26.13 -55.74 22.62
N GLN A 210 -25.44 -54.60 22.56
CA GLN A 210 -25.88 -53.41 21.80
C GLN A 210 -24.93 -53.06 20.64
N SER A 211 -24.20 -54.05 20.14
CA SER A 211 -23.15 -53.87 19.14
C SER A 211 -23.61 -53.14 17.85
N GLU A 212 -24.81 -53.46 17.37
CA GLU A 212 -25.37 -52.84 16.16
C GLU A 212 -25.65 -51.36 16.34
N GLN A 213 -26.18 -50.95 17.47
CA GLN A 213 -26.46 -49.55 17.78
C GLN A 213 -25.15 -48.72 17.89
N TYR A 214 -24.12 -49.24 18.53
CA TYR A 214 -22.82 -48.59 18.68
C TYR A 214 -22.07 -48.54 17.35
N ALA A 215 -22.08 -49.62 16.56
CA ALA A 215 -21.52 -49.63 15.21
C ALA A 215 -22.19 -48.59 14.30
N LYS A 216 -23.51 -48.44 14.37
CA LYS A 216 -24.27 -47.43 13.64
C LYS A 216 -23.85 -46.03 14.05
N ARG A 217 -23.63 -45.75 15.34
CA ARG A 217 -23.15 -44.47 15.85
C ARG A 217 -21.72 -44.16 15.37
N ILE A 218 -20.80 -45.12 15.45
CA ILE A 218 -19.44 -44.99 14.94
C ILE A 218 -19.46 -44.65 13.45
N ASN A 219 -20.29 -45.36 12.65
CA ASN A 219 -20.39 -45.07 11.22
C ASN A 219 -20.93 -43.66 10.94
N GLN A 220 -21.95 -43.21 11.68
CA GLN A 220 -22.51 -41.88 11.57
C GLN A 220 -21.46 -40.79 11.83
N GLU A 221 -20.66 -40.93 12.91
CA GLU A 221 -19.61 -39.98 13.22
C GLU A 221 -18.44 -40.02 12.23
N SER A 222 -18.11 -41.19 11.67
CA SER A 222 -17.13 -41.34 10.60
C SER A 222 -17.58 -40.62 9.32
N LEU A 223 -18.82 -40.74 8.92
CA LEU A 223 -19.40 -40.01 7.78
C LEU A 223 -19.41 -38.51 8.02
N ARG A 224 -19.69 -38.09 9.26
CA ARG A 224 -19.61 -36.67 9.66
C ARG A 224 -18.20 -36.17 9.55
N MET A 225 -17.18 -36.91 9.99
CA MET A 225 -15.76 -36.52 9.85
C MET A 225 -15.38 -36.37 8.40
N ASN A 226 -15.73 -37.30 7.53
CA ASN A 226 -15.46 -37.19 6.09
C ASN A 226 -16.04 -35.91 5.50
N LYS A 227 -17.30 -35.58 5.85
CA LYS A 227 -17.93 -34.32 5.41
C LYS A 227 -17.17 -33.06 5.89
N ILE A 228 -16.68 -33.09 7.13
CA ILE A 228 -15.87 -31.97 7.66
C ILE A 228 -14.56 -31.84 6.88
N ILE A 229 -13.86 -32.97 6.63
CA ILE A 229 -12.61 -32.99 5.85
C ILE A 229 -12.84 -32.45 4.44
N ASP A 230 -13.89 -32.90 3.74
CA ASP A 230 -14.24 -32.43 2.40
C ASP A 230 -14.49 -30.91 2.38
N GLN A 231 -15.22 -30.40 3.37
CA GLN A 231 -15.46 -28.94 3.49
C GLN A 231 -14.19 -28.16 3.78
N LEU A 232 -13.26 -28.70 4.58
CA LEU A 232 -11.96 -28.10 4.84
C LEU A 232 -11.10 -28.06 3.59
N LEU A 233 -11.07 -29.15 2.80
CA LEU A 233 -10.34 -29.21 1.53
C LEU A 233 -10.91 -28.20 0.53
N LYS A 234 -12.24 -28.09 0.40
CA LYS A 234 -12.90 -27.08 -0.44
C LYS A 234 -12.53 -25.66 -0.03
N LEU A 235 -12.52 -25.36 1.28
CA LEU A 235 -12.11 -24.05 1.79
C LEU A 235 -10.62 -23.74 1.50
N ALA A 236 -9.75 -24.73 1.65
CA ALA A 236 -8.32 -24.59 1.35
C ALA A 236 -8.09 -24.33 -0.15
N ALA A 237 -8.75 -25.09 -1.04
CA ALA A 237 -8.66 -24.88 -2.49
C ALA A 237 -9.12 -23.47 -2.91
N LEU A 238 -10.18 -22.94 -2.29
CA LEU A 238 -10.62 -21.57 -2.51
C LEU A 238 -9.59 -20.53 -2.04
N ASP A 239 -8.79 -20.80 -0.99
CA ASP A 239 -7.73 -19.91 -0.52
C ASP A 239 -6.51 -19.89 -1.46
N GLU A 240 -6.20 -21.02 -2.08
CA GLU A 240 -5.10 -21.15 -3.05
C GLU A 240 -5.43 -20.58 -4.43
N GLY A 241 -6.69 -20.25 -4.68
CA GLY A 241 -7.14 -19.72 -5.96
C GLY A 241 -7.22 -20.75 -7.07
N HIS A 242 -7.16 -22.06 -6.75
CA HIS A 242 -7.44 -23.12 -7.71
C HIS A 242 -8.92 -23.08 -8.11
N ARG A 243 -9.17 -22.87 -9.39
CA ARG A 243 -10.52 -22.74 -9.94
C ARG A 243 -10.62 -23.48 -11.26
N GLU A 244 -11.77 -24.10 -11.44
CA GLU A 244 -12.15 -24.60 -12.76
C GLU A 244 -12.32 -23.45 -13.76
N GLN A 245 -12.28 -23.77 -15.05
CA GLN A 245 -12.56 -22.77 -16.08
C GLN A 245 -14.04 -22.35 -16.01
N PRO A 246 -14.33 -21.06 -16.10
CA PRO A 246 -15.71 -20.58 -16.10
C PRO A 246 -16.49 -21.11 -17.30
N ILE A 247 -17.60 -21.76 -17.03
CA ILE A 247 -18.56 -22.27 -18.03
C ILE A 247 -19.87 -21.51 -17.95
N SER A 248 -20.70 -21.63 -18.97
CA SER A 248 -22.06 -21.07 -18.97
C SER A 248 -22.98 -22.07 -18.27
N ILE A 249 -23.63 -21.63 -17.18
CA ILE A 249 -24.48 -22.48 -16.34
C ILE A 249 -25.88 -21.90 -16.32
N ASP A 250 -26.87 -22.73 -16.67
CA ASP A 250 -28.28 -22.41 -16.47
C ASP A 250 -28.64 -22.68 -14.99
N VAL A 251 -28.88 -21.62 -14.23
CA VAL A 251 -29.17 -21.70 -12.80
C VAL A 251 -30.51 -22.34 -12.52
N ALA A 252 -31.49 -22.21 -13.44
CA ALA A 252 -32.79 -22.85 -13.27
C ALA A 252 -32.70 -24.38 -13.42
N GLU A 253 -31.93 -24.87 -14.39
CA GLU A 253 -31.66 -26.28 -14.60
C GLU A 253 -30.86 -26.85 -13.40
N TYR A 254 -29.83 -26.13 -12.94
CA TYR A 254 -29.05 -26.51 -11.75
C TYR A 254 -29.97 -26.69 -10.52
N LEU A 255 -30.80 -25.70 -10.21
CA LEU A 255 -31.73 -25.79 -9.06
C LEU A 255 -32.73 -26.90 -9.22
N LYS A 256 -33.29 -27.09 -10.43
CA LYS A 256 -34.26 -28.15 -10.71
C LYS A 256 -33.69 -29.53 -10.41
N SER A 257 -32.46 -29.83 -10.85
CA SER A 257 -31.79 -31.13 -10.56
C SER A 257 -31.65 -31.35 -9.05
N HIS A 258 -31.22 -30.31 -8.30
CA HIS A 258 -31.08 -30.43 -6.85
C HIS A 258 -32.40 -30.52 -6.10
N ILE A 259 -33.49 -29.95 -6.63
CA ILE A 259 -34.83 -30.09 -6.10
C ILE A 259 -35.33 -31.53 -6.30
N GLU A 260 -35.07 -32.12 -7.47
CA GLU A 260 -35.39 -33.52 -7.75
C GLU A 260 -34.68 -34.47 -6.75
N ASP A 261 -33.39 -34.28 -6.51
CA ASP A 261 -32.61 -35.00 -5.50
C ASP A 261 -33.20 -34.85 -4.09
N LEU A 262 -33.61 -33.60 -3.76
CA LEU A 262 -34.21 -33.31 -2.46
C LEU A 262 -35.55 -34.03 -2.26
N LEU A 263 -36.38 -34.08 -3.30
CA LEU A 263 -37.67 -34.81 -3.28
C LEU A 263 -37.47 -36.33 -3.15
N VAL A 264 -36.40 -36.88 -3.72
CA VAL A 264 -36.06 -38.32 -3.50
C VAL A 264 -35.73 -38.59 -2.02
N LEU A 265 -35.00 -37.66 -1.37
CA LEU A 265 -34.62 -37.78 0.04
C LEU A 265 -35.76 -37.47 1.01
N GLN A 266 -36.67 -36.59 0.62
CA GLN A 266 -37.80 -36.09 1.43
C GLN A 266 -39.10 -35.99 0.57
N PRO A 267 -39.76 -37.13 0.25
CA PRO A 267 -40.86 -37.16 -0.71
C PRO A 267 -42.13 -36.41 -0.29
N HIS A 268 -42.29 -36.12 1.00
CA HIS A 268 -43.45 -35.42 1.56
C HIS A 268 -43.22 -33.93 1.80
N ARG A 269 -42.02 -33.43 1.43
CA ARG A 269 -41.70 -32.00 1.63
C ARG A 269 -42.37 -31.16 0.56
N GLU A 270 -43.07 -30.13 0.98
CA GLU A 270 -43.61 -29.12 0.07
C GLU A 270 -42.48 -28.25 -0.49
N ILE A 271 -42.30 -28.26 -1.81
CA ILE A 271 -41.30 -27.47 -2.50
C ILE A 271 -41.96 -26.61 -3.57
N THR A 272 -41.78 -25.28 -3.47
CA THR A 272 -42.21 -24.32 -4.48
C THR A 272 -41.02 -23.87 -5.30
N PHE A 273 -41.13 -23.93 -6.64
CA PHE A 273 -40.10 -23.44 -7.54
C PHE A 273 -40.66 -22.43 -8.52
N ILE A 274 -40.24 -21.14 -8.38
CA ILE A 274 -40.63 -20.04 -9.25
C ILE A 274 -39.39 -19.59 -9.99
N SER A 275 -39.31 -19.75 -11.30
CA SER A 275 -38.09 -19.46 -12.03
C SER A 275 -38.33 -18.55 -13.24
N LYS A 276 -37.44 -17.57 -13.39
CA LYS A 276 -37.14 -16.88 -14.63
C LYS A 276 -35.81 -17.37 -15.18
N PRO A 277 -35.56 -17.31 -16.50
CA PRO A 277 -34.27 -17.72 -17.06
C PRO A 277 -33.12 -16.92 -16.45
N LEU A 278 -32.08 -17.62 -15.97
CA LEU A 278 -30.86 -17.03 -15.46
C LEU A 278 -29.66 -17.89 -15.86
N THR A 279 -28.81 -17.35 -16.72
CA THR A 279 -27.56 -17.96 -17.10
C THR A 279 -26.41 -17.14 -16.55
N ILE A 280 -25.46 -17.78 -15.89
CA ILE A 280 -24.25 -17.15 -15.38
C ILE A 280 -23.00 -17.81 -15.96
N LYS A 281 -21.94 -17.05 -16.13
CA LYS A 281 -20.62 -17.57 -16.51
C LYS A 281 -19.75 -17.66 -15.25
N ALA A 282 -19.54 -18.89 -14.76
CA ALA A 282 -18.83 -19.13 -13.51
C ALA A 282 -18.10 -20.50 -13.52
N PRO A 283 -17.08 -20.70 -12.70
CA PRO A 283 -16.60 -22.03 -12.34
C PRO A 283 -17.70 -22.82 -11.66
N TYR A 284 -17.91 -24.06 -12.12
CA TYR A 284 -19.00 -24.91 -11.62
C TYR A 284 -18.84 -25.22 -10.13
N ASP A 285 -17.63 -25.53 -9.70
CA ASP A 285 -17.26 -25.79 -8.31
C ASP A 285 -17.62 -24.63 -7.36
N LEU A 286 -17.45 -23.38 -7.80
CA LEU A 286 -17.84 -22.21 -7.01
C LEU A 286 -19.35 -22.06 -6.87
N LEU A 287 -20.09 -22.29 -7.97
CA LEU A 287 -21.56 -22.24 -7.93
C LEU A 287 -22.12 -23.37 -7.07
N ASP A 288 -21.60 -24.58 -7.21
CA ASP A 288 -21.98 -25.73 -6.40
C ASP A 288 -21.68 -25.54 -4.91
N ASN A 289 -20.50 -25.00 -4.59
CA ASN A 289 -20.16 -24.65 -3.21
C ASN A 289 -21.07 -23.55 -2.64
N LEU A 290 -21.58 -22.64 -3.46
CA LEU A 290 -22.53 -21.63 -3.02
C LEU A 290 -23.95 -22.20 -2.89
N LEU A 291 -24.55 -22.58 -4.00
CA LEU A 291 -25.97 -22.98 -4.05
C LEU A 291 -26.20 -24.33 -3.39
N GLY A 292 -25.34 -25.33 -3.61
CA GLY A 292 -25.45 -26.64 -3.00
C GLY A 292 -25.38 -26.60 -1.47
N ASN A 293 -24.54 -25.75 -0.88
CA ASN A 293 -24.52 -25.55 0.57
C ASN A 293 -25.76 -24.80 1.08
N VAL A 294 -26.30 -23.85 0.34
CA VAL A 294 -27.56 -23.19 0.72
C VAL A 294 -28.72 -24.15 0.71
N ILE A 295 -28.85 -24.96 -0.34
CA ILE A 295 -29.90 -26.01 -0.45
C ILE A 295 -29.76 -27.03 0.69
N THR A 296 -28.53 -27.51 0.95
CA THR A 296 -28.23 -28.41 2.04
C THR A 296 -28.60 -27.81 3.39
N ASN A 297 -28.30 -26.54 3.62
CA ASN A 297 -28.65 -25.83 4.85
C ASN A 297 -30.17 -25.73 5.02
N ALA A 298 -30.89 -25.32 3.98
CA ALA A 298 -32.36 -25.27 4.01
C ALA A 298 -32.96 -26.63 4.34
N ARG A 299 -32.41 -27.74 3.78
CA ARG A 299 -32.84 -29.09 4.06
C ARG A 299 -32.56 -29.55 5.49
N VAL A 300 -31.35 -29.32 5.99
CA VAL A 300 -30.85 -29.85 7.27
C VAL A 300 -31.38 -29.07 8.47
N HIS A 301 -31.54 -27.76 8.32
CA HIS A 301 -31.91 -26.87 9.41
C HIS A 301 -33.41 -26.57 9.49
N SER A 302 -34.23 -27.11 8.60
CA SER A 302 -35.67 -27.06 8.71
C SER A 302 -36.26 -28.47 8.97
N PRO A 303 -37.39 -28.60 9.68
CA PRO A 303 -38.11 -29.84 9.84
C PRO A 303 -38.37 -30.54 8.50
N ALA A 304 -38.46 -31.87 8.50
CA ALA A 304 -38.57 -32.64 7.25
C ALA A 304 -39.85 -32.36 6.45
N ASP A 305 -40.90 -31.90 7.08
CA ASP A 305 -42.20 -31.50 6.55
C ASP A 305 -42.35 -30.00 6.28
N ALA A 306 -41.38 -29.20 6.73
CA ALA A 306 -41.45 -27.73 6.54
C ALA A 306 -41.21 -27.35 5.07
N PRO A 307 -41.95 -26.34 4.54
CA PRO A 307 -41.83 -25.96 3.14
C PRO A 307 -40.47 -25.30 2.82
N ILE A 308 -40.04 -25.48 1.56
CA ILE A 308 -38.90 -24.76 1.01
C ILE A 308 -39.32 -24.09 -0.30
N GLN A 309 -38.98 -22.83 -0.48
CA GLN A 309 -39.25 -22.09 -1.71
C GLN A 309 -37.94 -21.63 -2.38
N PHE A 310 -37.86 -21.90 -3.67
CA PHE A 310 -36.79 -21.43 -4.54
C PHE A 310 -37.36 -20.42 -5.53
N THR A 311 -36.78 -19.25 -5.63
CA THR A 311 -37.22 -18.24 -6.56
C THR A 311 -36.03 -17.67 -7.34
N ILE A 312 -36.16 -17.62 -8.68
CA ILE A 312 -35.23 -16.89 -9.55
C ILE A 312 -35.96 -15.68 -10.10
N ASP A 313 -35.47 -14.49 -9.80
CA ASP A 313 -36.01 -13.21 -10.32
C ASP A 313 -34.89 -12.30 -10.86
N GLY A 314 -34.78 -12.24 -12.19
CA GLY A 314 -33.69 -11.56 -12.87
C GLY A 314 -32.35 -12.18 -12.52
N LYS A 315 -31.45 -11.42 -11.92
CA LYS A 315 -30.12 -11.89 -11.48
C LYS A 315 -30.09 -12.31 -10.00
N LYS A 316 -31.25 -12.58 -9.40
CA LYS A 316 -31.38 -12.99 -8.00
C LYS A 316 -31.84 -14.44 -7.90
N VAL A 317 -31.21 -15.15 -6.98
CA VAL A 317 -31.69 -16.45 -6.48
C VAL A 317 -32.07 -16.25 -5.02
N ILE A 318 -33.29 -16.61 -4.67
CA ILE A 318 -33.84 -16.51 -3.33
C ILE A 318 -34.23 -17.91 -2.87
N ILE A 319 -33.75 -18.35 -1.70
CA ILE A 319 -34.06 -19.61 -1.09
C ILE A 319 -34.62 -19.30 0.29
N GLU A 320 -35.82 -19.81 0.55
CA GLU A 320 -36.56 -19.59 1.78
C GLU A 320 -36.96 -20.96 2.38
N ASP A 321 -36.81 -21.10 3.69
CA ASP A 321 -37.21 -22.31 4.41
C ASP A 321 -38.18 -22.01 5.53
N GLY A 322 -38.93 -23.04 5.95
CA GLY A 322 -39.86 -23.03 7.09
C GLY A 322 -39.23 -23.48 8.40
N GLY A 323 -37.94 -23.38 8.56
CA GLY A 323 -37.22 -23.75 9.77
C GLY A 323 -37.34 -22.74 10.91
N PRO A 324 -36.53 -22.85 11.97
CA PRO A 324 -36.55 -21.95 13.11
C PRO A 324 -35.90 -20.59 12.79
N GLY A 325 -35.33 -20.40 11.59
CA GLY A 325 -34.65 -19.22 11.16
C GLY A 325 -33.36 -18.88 11.97
N LEU A 326 -32.89 -17.65 11.85
CA LEU A 326 -31.78 -17.14 12.66
C LEU A 326 -32.34 -16.34 13.84
N LYS A 327 -31.85 -16.55 15.06
CA LYS A 327 -32.22 -15.77 16.26
C LYS A 327 -31.88 -14.30 16.07
N GLU A 328 -30.74 -14.02 15.44
CA GLU A 328 -30.28 -12.69 15.04
C GLU A 328 -29.67 -12.76 13.66
N ILE A 329 -30.01 -11.81 12.79
CA ILE A 329 -29.37 -11.67 11.49
C ILE A 329 -28.00 -11.01 11.74
N PRO A 330 -26.88 -11.63 11.41
CA PRO A 330 -25.58 -11.07 11.73
C PRO A 330 -25.27 -9.88 10.85
N ASP A 331 -24.92 -8.75 11.48
CA ASP A 331 -24.43 -7.55 10.80
C ASP A 331 -23.02 -7.74 10.16
N LYS A 332 -22.32 -8.78 10.57
CA LYS A 332 -20.98 -9.13 10.09
C LYS A 332 -20.96 -10.51 9.44
N PRO A 333 -19.98 -10.77 8.52
CA PRO A 333 -19.78 -12.09 7.96
C PRO A 333 -19.72 -13.16 9.07
N PHE A 334 -20.36 -14.30 8.85
CA PHE A 334 -20.30 -15.43 9.79
C PHE A 334 -18.83 -15.80 10.03
N LYS A 335 -18.43 -15.91 11.29
CA LYS A 335 -17.12 -16.46 11.62
C LYS A 335 -17.10 -17.94 11.25
N ARG A 336 -15.96 -18.43 10.77
CA ARG A 336 -15.73 -19.85 10.60
C ARG A 336 -16.03 -20.55 11.93
N PHE A 337 -16.74 -21.67 11.90
CA PHE A 337 -17.06 -22.48 13.10
C PHE A 337 -17.86 -21.73 14.17
N ASP A 338 -18.86 -20.94 13.77
CA ASP A 338 -19.76 -20.33 14.77
C ASP A 338 -20.63 -21.42 15.43
N ASN A 339 -20.03 -22.04 16.45
CA ASN A 339 -20.53 -23.21 17.16
C ASN A 339 -21.73 -22.95 18.08
N SER A 340 -22.10 -21.65 18.24
CA SER A 340 -23.20 -21.34 19.18
C SER A 340 -24.54 -21.92 18.80
N ARG A 341 -24.69 -22.35 17.53
CA ARG A 341 -25.96 -22.85 16.93
C ARG A 341 -25.90 -24.24 16.30
N SER A 342 -24.68 -24.75 16.03
CA SER A 342 -24.53 -26.02 15.31
C SER A 342 -24.57 -27.27 16.20
N ARG A 343 -24.40 -27.13 17.50
CA ARG A 343 -24.33 -28.25 18.44
C ARG A 343 -25.65 -29.00 18.57
N GLU A 344 -26.78 -28.28 18.46
CA GLU A 344 -28.12 -28.92 18.56
C GLU A 344 -28.57 -29.58 17.25
N THR A 345 -28.06 -29.11 16.09
CA THR A 345 -28.48 -29.58 14.74
C THR A 345 -27.44 -30.38 13.99
N GLY A 346 -26.26 -30.63 14.60
CA GLY A 346 -25.19 -31.46 14.01
C GLY A 346 -24.42 -30.82 12.83
N GLY A 347 -24.52 -29.52 12.62
CA GLY A 347 -23.79 -28.79 11.58
C GLY A 347 -22.33 -28.51 11.96
N SER A 348 -21.41 -28.50 10.98
CA SER A 348 -19.96 -28.19 11.18
C SER A 348 -19.66 -26.69 11.26
N GLY A 349 -20.62 -25.79 11.04
CA GLY A 349 -20.39 -24.34 10.91
C GLY A 349 -19.59 -23.94 9.68
N LEU A 350 -19.05 -24.89 8.93
CA LEU A 350 -18.22 -24.64 7.73
C LEU A 350 -19.05 -24.31 6.48
N GLY A 351 -20.30 -24.80 6.39
CA GLY A 351 -21.16 -24.56 5.23
C GLY A 351 -21.41 -23.09 4.97
N MET A 352 -21.65 -22.29 6.02
CA MET A 352 -21.86 -20.86 5.88
C MET A 352 -20.58 -20.13 5.45
N SER A 353 -19.42 -20.58 5.90
CA SER A 353 -18.13 -20.04 5.47
C SER A 353 -17.86 -20.34 3.98
N LEU A 354 -18.23 -21.53 3.49
CA LEU A 354 -18.18 -21.86 2.06
C LEU A 354 -19.12 -20.98 1.25
N ILE A 355 -20.37 -20.81 1.67
CA ILE A 355 -21.36 -19.93 1.03
C ILE A 355 -20.79 -18.51 0.88
N GLN A 356 -20.30 -17.92 1.96
CA GLN A 356 -19.80 -16.55 1.94
C GLN A 356 -18.57 -16.38 1.07
N LYS A 357 -17.65 -17.35 1.13
CA LYS A 357 -16.41 -17.30 0.37
C LYS A 357 -16.67 -17.50 -1.13
N SER A 358 -17.48 -18.49 -1.50
CA SER A 358 -17.85 -18.72 -2.89
C SER A 358 -18.63 -17.55 -3.48
N ALA A 359 -19.57 -16.96 -2.72
CA ALA A 359 -20.28 -15.75 -3.16
C ALA A 359 -19.33 -14.58 -3.42
N LYS A 360 -18.37 -14.35 -2.53
CA LYS A 360 -17.35 -13.31 -2.69
C LYS A 360 -16.52 -13.53 -3.95
N GLU A 361 -16.11 -14.75 -4.21
CA GLU A 361 -15.32 -15.12 -5.38
C GLU A 361 -16.10 -14.98 -6.69
N LEU A 362 -17.41 -15.32 -6.67
CA LEU A 362 -18.33 -15.11 -7.78
C LEU A 362 -18.75 -13.63 -7.95
N GLY A 363 -18.35 -12.75 -7.00
CA GLY A 363 -18.78 -11.35 -6.97
C GLY A 363 -20.27 -11.19 -6.68
N ALA A 364 -20.91 -12.20 -6.11
CA ALA A 364 -22.32 -12.17 -5.71
C ALA A 364 -22.48 -11.53 -4.33
N LYS A 365 -23.61 -10.84 -4.13
CA LYS A 365 -23.99 -10.24 -2.85
C LYS A 365 -24.97 -11.16 -2.13
N LEU A 366 -24.72 -11.47 -0.86
CA LEU A 366 -25.61 -12.21 0.01
C LEU A 366 -26.39 -11.28 0.92
N THR A 367 -27.70 -11.55 1.05
CA THR A 367 -28.59 -10.87 2.01
C THR A 367 -29.38 -11.91 2.77
N PHE A 368 -29.33 -11.82 4.10
CA PHE A 368 -30.07 -12.72 5.01
C PHE A 368 -31.29 -11.98 5.53
N GLY A 369 -32.41 -12.66 5.60
CA GLY A 369 -33.67 -12.13 6.08
C GLY A 369 -34.52 -13.19 6.76
N LYS A 370 -35.65 -12.78 7.29
CA LYS A 370 -36.68 -13.66 7.82
C LYS A 370 -37.56 -14.13 6.67
N SER A 371 -37.77 -15.44 6.56
CA SER A 371 -38.65 -16.03 5.56
C SER A 371 -40.14 -15.82 5.92
N GLU A 372 -40.99 -15.67 4.91
CA GLU A 372 -42.42 -15.68 5.07
C GLU A 372 -42.95 -17.07 5.47
N LEU A 373 -42.16 -18.11 5.20
CA LEU A 373 -42.41 -19.48 5.62
C LEU A 373 -42.06 -19.75 7.10
N GLY A 374 -41.53 -18.73 7.80
CA GLY A 374 -41.19 -18.79 9.22
C GLY A 374 -39.70 -18.93 9.51
N GLY A 375 -38.88 -19.41 8.57
CA GLY A 375 -37.46 -19.70 8.74
C GLY A 375 -36.50 -18.65 8.20
N LEU A 376 -35.47 -19.08 7.49
CA LEU A 376 -34.43 -18.23 6.90
C LEU A 376 -34.74 -17.91 5.45
N LYS A 377 -34.57 -16.64 5.07
CA LYS A 377 -34.52 -16.18 3.69
C LYS A 377 -33.08 -15.84 3.34
N LEU A 378 -32.55 -16.44 2.30
CA LEU A 378 -31.25 -16.08 1.74
C LEU A 378 -31.44 -15.61 0.30
N GLU A 379 -31.05 -14.38 0.04
CA GLU A 379 -31.03 -13.75 -1.28
C GLU A 379 -29.58 -13.68 -1.79
N ILE A 380 -29.33 -14.17 -3.00
CA ILE A 380 -28.06 -14.20 -3.70
C ILE A 380 -28.21 -13.35 -4.95
N GLN A 381 -27.59 -12.18 -4.98
CA GLN A 381 -27.60 -11.28 -6.12
C GLN A 381 -26.33 -11.44 -6.94
N PHE A 382 -26.43 -12.00 -8.13
CA PHE A 382 -25.33 -12.04 -9.10
C PHE A 382 -25.14 -10.70 -9.80
N LYS A 383 -23.93 -10.45 -10.33
CA LYS A 383 -23.61 -9.22 -11.08
C LYS A 383 -24.17 -9.19 -12.49
#